data_6023cd919c07211f2d326702b1b63186
#
_entry.id   6023cd919c07211f2d326702b1b63186
#
_cell.length_a   1.000
_cell.length_b   1.000
_cell.length_c   1.000
_cell.angle_alpha   90.00
_cell.angle_beta   90.00
_cell.angle_gamma   90.00
#
_symmetry.space_group_name_H-M   'P 1'
#
loop_
_entity.id
_entity.type
_entity.pdbx_description
1 polymer ?
#
loop_
_entity_poly.entity_id
_entity_poly.type
_entity_poly.pdbx_seq_one_letter_code
_entity_poly.pdbx_strand_id
1 'polypeptide(L)'
;MIVRIAEIQVDRSQLEEYLKQARTVGAKSVSKEPGVIAIFPMVEKRNPEQIRIVEIYKNEEAYKAHLQTPHFLKYKTSTLSMVKKLDLVDMTPLDEQVMPLIFKKLSAHE
;
A
#
# COMPACT_ATOMS: atom_id res chain seq x y z
N MET A 1 -13.35 -8.96 2.09
CA MET A 1 -12.38 -7.89 1.79
C MET A 1 -11.42 -7.73 2.97
N ILE A 2 -10.16 -7.55 2.69
CA ILE A 2 -9.15 -7.27 3.71
C ILE A 2 -8.74 -5.81 3.56
N VAL A 3 -8.79 -5.06 4.66
CA VAL A 3 -8.36 -3.65 4.70
C VAL A 3 -7.28 -3.52 5.78
N ARG A 4 -6.17 -2.89 5.43
CA ARG A 4 -5.04 -2.74 6.33
C ARG A 4 -4.38 -1.39 6.13
N ILE A 5 -3.90 -0.81 7.22
CA ILE A 5 -3.07 0.40 7.17
C ILE A 5 -1.66 0.00 7.61
N ALA A 6 -0.69 0.18 6.72
CA ALA A 6 0.71 0.03 7.11
C ALA A 6 1.20 1.37 7.65
N GLU A 7 1.70 1.36 8.88
CA GLU A 7 2.29 2.53 9.53
C GLU A 7 3.80 2.32 9.56
N ILE A 8 4.51 3.13 8.79
CA ILE A 8 5.93 2.92 8.54
C ILE A 8 6.70 4.18 8.87
N GLN A 9 7.80 4.01 9.62
CA GLN A 9 8.78 5.06 9.81
C GLN A 9 10.06 4.67 9.10
N VAL A 10 10.59 5.58 8.27
CA VAL A 10 11.76 5.34 7.43
C VAL A 10 12.91 6.21 7.89
N ASP A 11 14.14 5.74 7.73
CA ASP A 11 15.33 6.53 7.95
C ASP A 11 15.31 7.73 6.99
N ARG A 12 15.44 8.93 7.54
CA ARG A 12 15.37 10.17 6.76
C ARG A 12 16.41 10.22 5.62
N SER A 13 17.59 9.67 5.85
CA SER A 13 18.65 9.65 4.83
C SER A 13 18.32 8.78 3.63
N GLN A 14 17.34 7.88 3.76
CA GLN A 14 16.93 6.96 2.69
C GLN A 14 15.51 7.21 2.20
N LEU A 15 14.91 8.32 2.61
CA LEU A 15 13.51 8.60 2.34
C LEU A 15 13.20 8.65 0.84
N GLU A 16 14.01 9.33 0.04
CA GLU A 16 13.76 9.44 -1.40
C GLU A 16 13.76 8.08 -2.09
N GLU A 17 14.73 7.24 -1.77
CA GLU A 17 14.80 5.89 -2.36
C GLU A 17 13.63 5.03 -1.89
N TYR A 18 13.26 5.14 -0.60
CA TYR A 18 12.10 4.44 -0.09
C TYR A 18 10.83 4.84 -0.84
N LEU A 19 10.60 6.12 -1.02
CA LEU A 19 9.39 6.62 -1.70
C LEU A 19 9.33 6.15 -3.14
N LYS A 20 10.46 6.06 -3.81
CA LYS A 20 10.55 5.52 -5.17
C LYS A 20 10.11 4.05 -5.19
N GLN A 21 10.62 3.24 -4.25
CA GLN A 21 10.25 1.84 -4.14
C GLN A 21 8.77 1.66 -3.80
N ALA A 22 8.24 2.49 -2.91
CA ALA A 22 6.83 2.44 -2.51
C ALA A 22 5.90 2.78 -3.69
N ARG A 23 6.24 3.82 -4.47
CA ARG A 23 5.49 4.15 -5.68
C ARG A 23 5.49 3.01 -6.68
N THR A 24 6.63 2.39 -6.88
CA THR A 24 6.78 1.29 -7.84
C THR A 24 5.95 0.07 -7.44
N VAL A 25 6.04 -0.35 -6.18
CA VAL A 25 5.30 -1.53 -5.73
C VAL A 25 3.79 -1.26 -5.74
N GLY A 26 3.38 -0.06 -5.35
CA GLY A 26 1.96 0.32 -5.40
C GLY A 26 1.40 0.24 -6.80
N ALA A 27 2.08 0.87 -7.77
CA ALA A 27 1.64 0.89 -9.15
C ALA A 27 1.57 -0.52 -9.76
N LYS A 28 2.61 -1.32 -9.55
CA LYS A 28 2.64 -2.70 -10.08
C LYS A 28 1.60 -3.60 -9.45
N SER A 29 1.39 -3.47 -8.14
CA SER A 29 0.41 -4.29 -7.43
C SER A 29 -1.00 -4.03 -7.94
N VAL A 30 -1.38 -2.77 -8.06
CA VAL A 30 -2.73 -2.41 -8.51
C VAL A 30 -2.93 -2.75 -9.98
N SER A 31 -1.93 -2.51 -10.84
CA SER A 31 -2.07 -2.73 -12.28
C SER A 31 -1.98 -4.20 -12.68
N LYS A 32 -1.22 -5.03 -11.95
CA LYS A 32 -0.96 -6.42 -12.35
C LYS A 32 -1.73 -7.47 -11.57
N GLU A 33 -2.20 -7.15 -10.37
CA GLU A 33 -2.85 -8.12 -9.49
C GLU A 33 -4.35 -7.86 -9.41
N PRO A 34 -5.18 -8.71 -10.05
CA PRO A 34 -6.64 -8.49 -10.03
C PRO A 34 -7.25 -8.48 -8.63
N GLY A 35 -6.62 -9.15 -7.68
CA GLY A 35 -7.10 -9.21 -6.29
C GLY A 35 -6.66 -8.05 -5.41
N VAL A 36 -5.77 -7.18 -5.89
CA VAL A 36 -5.36 -5.98 -5.17
C VAL A 36 -6.24 -4.82 -5.61
N ILE A 37 -7.07 -4.35 -4.69
CA ILE A 37 -7.97 -3.22 -4.95
C ILE A 37 -7.24 -1.90 -4.79
N ALA A 38 -6.42 -1.79 -3.74
CA ALA A 38 -5.66 -0.57 -3.48
C ALA A 38 -4.35 -0.88 -2.76
N ILE A 39 -3.29 -0.25 -3.20
CA ILE A 39 -2.05 -0.04 -2.45
C ILE A 39 -1.78 1.45 -2.66
N PHE A 40 -2.04 2.24 -1.63
CA PHE A 40 -2.04 3.69 -1.73
C PHE A 40 -1.09 4.30 -0.71
N PRO A 41 0.19 4.49 -1.07
CA PRO A 41 1.17 5.07 -0.16
C PRO A 41 0.99 6.59 -0.02
N MET A 42 1.17 7.06 1.21
CA MET A 42 1.06 8.48 1.55
C MET A 42 2.15 8.83 2.54
N VAL A 43 2.58 10.08 2.55
CA VAL A 43 3.48 10.61 3.58
C VAL A 43 2.76 11.68 4.39
N GLU A 44 3.11 11.83 5.67
CA GLU A 44 2.65 12.96 6.44
C GLU A 44 3.30 14.24 5.92
N LYS A 45 2.50 15.26 5.66
CA LYS A 45 3.03 16.52 5.13
C LYS A 45 4.07 17.16 6.03
N ARG A 46 3.86 17.11 7.34
CA ARG A 46 4.76 17.76 8.32
C ARG A 46 5.94 16.89 8.72
N ASN A 47 5.84 15.58 8.49
CA ASN A 47 6.87 14.62 8.88
C ASN A 47 6.96 13.50 7.85
N PRO A 48 7.62 13.76 6.69
CA PRO A 48 7.61 12.84 5.56
C PRO A 48 8.23 11.46 5.80
N GLU A 49 9.03 11.28 6.85
CA GLU A 49 9.53 9.96 7.21
C GLU A 49 8.45 9.08 7.82
N GLN A 50 7.27 9.63 8.12
CA GLN A 50 6.10 8.87 8.54
C GLN A 50 5.26 8.56 7.31
N ILE A 51 5.22 7.30 6.94
CA ILE A 51 4.50 6.80 5.77
C ILE A 51 3.30 5.99 6.23
N ARG A 52 2.19 6.13 5.51
CA ARG A 52 0.98 5.34 5.71
C ARG A 52 0.57 4.76 4.37
N ILE A 53 0.32 3.46 4.34
CA ILE A 53 -0.14 2.80 3.11
C ILE A 53 -1.52 2.21 3.38
N VAL A 54 -2.52 2.64 2.62
CA VAL A 54 -3.82 1.98 2.62
C VAL A 54 -3.72 0.77 1.70
N GLU A 55 -4.03 -0.41 2.24
CA GLU A 55 -3.98 -1.66 1.50
C GLU A 55 -5.35 -2.33 1.54
N ILE A 56 -5.88 -2.64 0.37
CA ILE A 56 -7.17 -3.30 0.24
C ILE A 56 -7.04 -4.46 -0.73
N TYR A 57 -7.42 -5.66 -0.26
CA TYR A 57 -7.40 -6.90 -1.05
C TYR A 57 -8.80 -7.48 -1.11
N LYS A 58 -9.13 -8.14 -2.21
CA LYS A 58 -10.46 -8.77 -2.36
C LYS A 58 -10.75 -9.80 -1.27
N ASN A 59 -9.74 -10.59 -0.91
CA ASN A 59 -9.87 -11.70 0.03
C ASN A 59 -8.49 -12.13 0.54
N GLU A 60 -8.48 -13.13 1.41
CA GLU A 60 -7.25 -13.70 1.99
C GLU A 60 -6.33 -14.29 0.93
N GLU A 61 -6.90 -14.94 -0.09
CA GLU A 61 -6.11 -15.56 -1.16
C GLU A 61 -5.36 -14.51 -1.98
N ALA A 62 -6.03 -13.38 -2.28
CA ALA A 62 -5.41 -12.27 -2.98
C ALA A 62 -4.26 -11.67 -2.18
N TYR A 63 -4.43 -11.55 -0.87
CA TYR A 63 -3.37 -11.07 0.02
C TYR A 63 -2.18 -12.02 0.00
N LYS A 64 -2.41 -13.32 0.16
CA LYS A 64 -1.32 -14.32 0.13
C LYS A 64 -0.59 -14.33 -1.21
N ALA A 65 -1.32 -14.22 -2.30
CA ALA A 65 -0.74 -14.17 -3.64
C ALA A 65 0.14 -12.92 -3.80
N HIS A 66 -0.32 -11.77 -3.27
CA HIS A 66 0.45 -10.53 -3.30
C HIS A 66 1.84 -10.69 -2.68
N LEU A 67 1.93 -11.38 -1.55
CA LEU A 67 3.20 -11.58 -0.83
C LEU A 67 4.21 -12.41 -1.62
N GLN A 68 3.77 -13.13 -2.65
CA GLN A 68 4.63 -13.98 -3.49
C GLN A 68 5.03 -13.32 -4.80
N THR A 69 4.53 -12.13 -5.09
CA THR A 69 4.83 -11.46 -6.36
C THR A 69 6.27 -10.97 -6.41
N PRO A 70 6.89 -10.95 -7.62
CA PRO A 70 8.25 -10.42 -7.76
C PRO A 70 8.39 -8.98 -7.31
N HIS A 71 7.38 -8.14 -7.61
CA HIS A 71 7.43 -6.73 -7.23
C HIS A 71 7.32 -6.53 -5.72
N PHE A 72 6.52 -7.32 -5.01
CA PHE A 72 6.46 -7.24 -3.55
C PHE A 72 7.77 -7.72 -2.92
N LEU A 73 8.31 -8.84 -3.38
CA LEU A 73 9.56 -9.38 -2.85
C LEU A 73 10.73 -8.42 -3.06
N LYS A 74 10.80 -7.79 -4.22
CA LYS A 74 11.80 -6.78 -4.51
C LYS A 74 11.66 -5.57 -3.59
N TYR A 75 10.44 -5.08 -3.40
CA TYR A 75 10.16 -3.98 -2.49
C TYR A 75 10.63 -4.33 -1.08
N LYS A 76 10.20 -5.48 -0.57
CA LYS A 76 10.50 -5.90 0.80
C LYS A 76 12.00 -6.02 1.04
N THR A 77 12.72 -6.67 0.13
CA THR A 77 14.17 -6.86 0.30
C THR A 77 14.94 -5.55 0.14
N SER A 78 14.57 -4.71 -0.83
CA SER A 78 15.30 -3.46 -1.08
C SER A 78 15.07 -2.42 0.00
N THR A 79 13.94 -2.46 0.72
CA THR A 79 13.60 -1.44 1.71
C THR A 79 13.78 -1.88 3.16
N LEU A 80 14.12 -3.15 3.39
CA LEU A 80 14.19 -3.70 4.74
C LEU A 80 15.11 -2.89 5.66
N SER A 81 16.29 -2.50 5.18
CA SER A 81 17.25 -1.73 5.96
C SER A 81 16.87 -0.26 6.13
N MET A 82 15.89 0.23 5.38
CA MET A 82 15.45 1.62 5.43
C MET A 82 14.37 1.85 6.48
N VAL A 83 13.65 0.80 6.86
CA VAL A 83 12.49 0.88 7.76
C VAL A 83 12.96 0.81 9.21
N LYS A 84 12.63 1.85 9.97
CA LYS A 84 12.89 1.91 11.42
C LYS A 84 11.78 1.30 12.24
N LYS A 85 10.54 1.44 11.77
CA LYS A 85 9.37 0.93 12.48
C LYS A 85 8.30 0.56 11.48
N LEU A 86 7.61 -0.55 11.73
CA LEU A 86 6.51 -1.04 10.91
C LEU A 86 5.43 -1.61 11.80
N ASP A 87 4.22 -1.06 11.68
CA ASP A 87 3.01 -1.61 12.27
C ASP A 87 2.00 -1.87 11.16
N LEU A 88 1.39 -3.05 11.17
CA LEU A 88 0.31 -3.38 10.24
C LEU A 88 -0.99 -3.40 11.04
N VAL A 89 -1.87 -2.45 10.77
CA VAL A 89 -3.12 -2.25 11.49
C VAL A 89 -4.27 -2.79 10.66
N ASP A 90 -4.87 -3.89 11.11
CA ASP A 90 -6.03 -4.46 10.43
C ASP A 90 -7.26 -3.61 10.73
N MET A 91 -8.01 -3.29 9.68
CA MET A 91 -9.19 -2.44 9.76
C MET A 91 -10.41 -3.20 9.26
N THR A 92 -11.56 -2.88 9.84
CA THR A 92 -12.84 -3.42 9.38
C THR A 92 -13.60 -2.30 8.68
N PRO A 93 -13.94 -2.44 7.39
CA PRO A 93 -14.76 -1.42 6.72
C PRO A 93 -16.15 -1.40 7.32
N LEU A 94 -16.70 -0.20 7.55
CA LEU A 94 -18.06 -0.07 8.09
C LEU A 94 -19.09 -0.40 7.02
N ASP A 95 -18.83 -0.05 5.77
CA ASP A 95 -19.75 -0.27 4.66
C ASP A 95 -18.97 -0.50 3.37
N GLU A 96 -18.89 -1.77 2.97
CA GLU A 96 -18.21 -2.14 1.71
C GLU A 96 -18.95 -1.64 0.47
N GLN A 97 -20.24 -1.33 0.60
CA GLN A 97 -21.06 -0.87 -0.53
C GLN A 97 -20.62 0.50 -1.05
N VAL A 98 -19.93 1.28 -0.23
CA VAL A 98 -19.44 2.59 -0.65
C VAL A 98 -18.26 2.49 -1.61
N MET A 99 -17.56 1.37 -1.61
CA MET A 99 -16.33 1.21 -2.41
C MET A 99 -16.55 1.42 -3.91
N PRO A 100 -17.56 0.79 -4.54
CA PRO A 100 -17.81 1.04 -5.97
C PRO A 100 -18.14 2.51 -6.27
N LEU A 101 -18.78 3.19 -5.32
CA LEU A 101 -19.12 4.60 -5.48
C LEU A 101 -17.87 5.48 -5.52
N ILE A 102 -16.87 5.16 -4.70
CA ILE A 102 -15.60 5.88 -4.68
C ILE A 102 -14.89 5.74 -6.02
N PHE A 103 -14.76 4.52 -6.52
CA PHE A 103 -14.08 4.27 -7.79
C PHE A 103 -14.81 4.87 -8.98
N LYS A 104 -16.12 4.82 -8.98
CA LYS A 104 -16.93 5.45 -10.03
C LYS A 104 -16.69 6.96 -10.06
N LYS A 105 -16.58 7.58 -8.90
CA LYS A 105 -16.33 9.02 -8.79
C LYS A 105 -14.95 9.40 -9.34
N LEU A 106 -13.94 8.57 -9.09
CA LEU A 106 -12.60 8.77 -9.64
C LEU A 106 -12.62 8.68 -11.17
N SER A 107 -13.29 7.66 -11.71
CA SER A 107 -13.38 7.46 -13.16
C SER A 107 -14.09 8.62 -13.87
N ALA A 108 -15.04 9.26 -13.22
CA ALA A 108 -15.80 10.37 -13.79
C ALA A 108 -14.96 11.61 -14.04
N HIS A 109 -13.75 11.69 -13.50
CA HIS A 109 -12.84 12.81 -13.67
C HIS A 109 -11.79 12.57 -14.75
N GLU A 110 -11.82 11.41 -15.37
CA GLU A 110 -10.98 11.09 -16.51
C GLU A 110 -11.67 11.50 -17.84
#